data_a95da24d1e8878a28d397bb1b7247cb0
#
_entry.id   a95da24d1e8878a28d397bb1b7247cb0
#
_cell.length_a   1.000
_cell.length_b   1.000
_cell.length_c   1.000
_cell.angle_alpha   90.00
_cell.angle_beta   90.00
_cell.angle_gamma   90.00
#
_symmetry.space_group_name_H-M   'P 1'
#
loop_
_entity.id
_entity.type
_entity.pdbx_description
1 polymer ?
#
loop_
_entity_poly.entity_id
_entity_poly.type
_entity_poly.pdbx_seq_one_letter_code
_entity_poly.pdbx_strand_id
1 'polypeptide(L)'
;MTAIAVLGSTNMDLVAYVPKAPRLGETVTGRAFRTVPGGKGANQAVAAARCGGEVVMIGAVGTDEFGVRLRSALTADGIDTSGLRTVEGASGTAHITVDDEGGNSIIVIPSANARVTGLEAGDDARIAAAGALLLQLELPLAAVLAGALAARAHGVRTVLTPAPAQPLPAELLAATDLLVPNEHEAAALTGLTDPGRAAAALLHDVPEVVITLGAAGVLYAARGREPLSVPAPRVRAVDTTAAGDTFVGALAVALGEGRPMPDALRWASAAAALSVQRPGAQDSMPTRAETDTADALAGRMQEGARTPLPGPVAPGPTGKPEPARPSGNEPEATPGAPA
;
A
#
# COMPACT_ATOMS: atom_id res chain seq x y z
N MET A 1 -20.51 9.10 -3.50
CA MET A 1 -19.21 8.81 -2.80
C MET A 1 -19.29 7.42 -2.23
N THR A 2 -18.18 6.73 -2.07
CA THR A 2 -18.15 5.36 -1.55
C THR A 2 -18.03 5.40 -0.04
N ALA A 3 -18.97 4.77 0.67
CA ALA A 3 -18.92 4.65 2.13
C ALA A 3 -17.97 3.52 2.54
N ILE A 4 -17.01 3.81 3.41
CA ILE A 4 -15.99 2.87 3.91
C ILE A 4 -16.05 2.87 5.44
N ALA A 5 -16.22 1.71 6.05
CA ALA A 5 -15.99 1.51 7.48
C ALA A 5 -14.57 0.99 7.71
N VAL A 6 -13.90 1.47 8.72
CA VAL A 6 -12.60 0.95 9.16
C VAL A 6 -12.71 0.53 10.63
N LEU A 7 -12.59 -0.77 10.91
CA LEU A 7 -12.46 -1.27 12.27
C LEU A 7 -10.98 -1.58 12.50
N GLY A 8 -10.29 -0.70 13.22
CA GLY A 8 -8.85 -0.78 13.31
C GLY A 8 -8.23 0.09 14.41
N SER A 9 -6.92 0.03 14.46
CA SER A 9 -6.07 0.72 15.43
C SER A 9 -5.88 2.20 15.14
N THR A 10 -5.62 2.94 16.22
CA THR A 10 -5.06 4.29 16.19
C THR A 10 -3.86 4.32 17.13
N ASN A 11 -2.71 4.78 16.65
CA ASN A 11 -1.49 4.87 17.45
C ASN A 11 -0.88 6.26 17.36
N MET A 12 -0.21 6.71 18.42
CA MET A 12 0.74 7.80 18.32
C MET A 12 2.12 7.18 18.09
N ASP A 13 2.70 7.43 16.93
CA ASP A 13 4.02 6.97 16.57
C ASP A 13 5.07 7.92 17.16
N LEU A 14 5.94 7.37 17.99
CA LEU A 14 7.03 8.05 18.71
C LEU A 14 8.34 7.72 17.99
N VAL A 15 8.76 8.58 17.07
CA VAL A 15 9.85 8.30 16.13
C VAL A 15 11.14 8.97 16.60
N ALA A 16 12.14 8.17 16.98
CA ALA A 16 13.49 8.60 17.30
C ALA A 16 14.44 8.37 16.12
N TYR A 17 15.05 9.42 15.62
CA TYR A 17 16.09 9.34 14.59
C TYR A 17 17.46 9.25 15.24
N VAL A 18 18.22 8.20 14.95
CA VAL A 18 19.50 7.89 15.56
C VAL A 18 20.57 7.60 14.49
N PRO A 19 21.86 7.75 14.76
CA PRO A 19 22.89 7.29 13.83
C PRO A 19 22.85 5.79 13.59
N LYS A 20 22.53 5.01 14.64
CA LYS A 20 22.40 3.56 14.63
C LYS A 20 21.48 3.13 15.76
N ALA A 21 20.66 2.12 15.53
CA ALA A 21 19.81 1.53 16.57
C ALA A 21 20.67 0.94 17.71
N PRO A 22 20.35 1.22 19.00
CA PRO A 22 21.11 0.72 20.15
C PRO A 22 21.01 -0.80 20.27
N ARG A 23 22.10 -1.44 20.67
CA ARG A 23 22.12 -2.84 21.08
C ARG A 23 21.74 -2.96 22.55
N LEU A 24 21.49 -4.19 23.00
CA LEU A 24 21.21 -4.45 24.41
C LEU A 24 22.35 -3.91 25.30
N GLY A 25 21.99 -3.05 26.26
CA GLY A 25 22.92 -2.39 27.18
C GLY A 25 23.59 -1.14 26.62
N GLU A 26 23.31 -0.73 25.39
CA GLU A 26 23.89 0.45 24.76
C GLU A 26 22.98 1.68 24.92
N THR A 27 23.58 2.85 25.12
CA THR A 27 22.89 4.15 25.08
C THR A 27 23.42 4.94 23.90
N VAL A 28 22.51 5.41 23.02
CA VAL A 28 22.85 6.23 21.86
C VAL A 28 22.19 7.60 21.96
N THR A 29 22.85 8.63 21.44
CA THR A 29 22.29 9.98 21.35
C THR A 29 21.55 10.11 20.01
N GLY A 30 20.24 10.38 20.07
CA GLY A 30 19.41 10.66 18.91
C GLY A 30 19.65 12.06 18.33
N ARG A 31 19.23 12.26 17.08
CA ARG A 31 19.31 13.55 16.36
C ARG A 31 18.01 14.34 16.39
N ALA A 32 16.89 13.63 16.36
CA ALA A 32 15.56 14.21 16.35
C ALA A 32 14.55 13.25 16.96
N PHE A 33 13.44 13.81 17.41
CA PHE A 33 12.28 13.06 17.87
C PHE A 33 11.01 13.68 17.29
N ARG A 34 10.09 12.84 16.85
CA ARG A 34 8.78 13.28 16.34
C ARG A 34 7.66 12.44 16.94
N THR A 35 6.51 13.03 17.10
CA THR A 35 5.25 12.34 17.43
C THR A 35 4.28 12.53 16.27
N VAL A 36 3.87 11.44 15.63
CA VAL A 36 3.07 11.46 14.40
C VAL A 36 1.84 10.57 14.59
N PRO A 37 0.63 11.00 14.18
CA PRO A 37 -0.51 10.10 14.12
C PRO A 37 -0.24 8.91 13.19
N GLY A 38 -0.59 7.70 13.64
CA GLY A 38 -0.39 6.45 12.94
C GLY A 38 -1.38 5.38 13.39
N GLY A 39 -0.98 4.11 13.25
CA GLY A 39 -1.83 2.94 13.40
C GLY A 39 -2.46 2.53 12.07
N LYS A 40 -2.40 1.23 11.75
CA LYS A 40 -2.82 0.72 10.42
C LYS A 40 -4.28 1.08 10.10
N GLY A 41 -5.18 0.98 11.08
CA GLY A 41 -6.57 1.38 10.89
C GLY A 41 -6.71 2.85 10.54
N ALA A 42 -6.11 3.74 11.34
CA ALA A 42 -6.13 5.18 11.09
C ALA A 42 -5.46 5.54 9.75
N ASN A 43 -4.35 4.89 9.41
CA ASN A 43 -3.65 5.10 8.14
C ASN A 43 -4.54 4.75 6.94
N GLN A 44 -5.20 3.58 6.96
CA GLN A 44 -6.11 3.16 5.89
C GLN A 44 -7.34 4.07 5.79
N ALA A 45 -7.85 4.53 6.95
CA ALA A 45 -8.96 5.48 6.99
C ALA A 45 -8.58 6.83 6.35
N VAL A 46 -7.42 7.39 6.69
CA VAL A 46 -6.91 8.64 6.10
C VAL A 46 -6.67 8.48 4.60
N ALA A 47 -6.05 7.39 4.17
CA ALA A 47 -5.83 7.11 2.76
C ALA A 47 -7.15 7.04 1.98
N ALA A 48 -8.15 6.34 2.50
CA ALA A 48 -9.47 6.24 1.89
C ALA A 48 -10.17 7.60 1.82
N ALA A 49 -10.14 8.40 2.91
CA ALA A 49 -10.77 9.71 2.95
C ALA A 49 -10.14 10.68 1.95
N ARG A 50 -8.80 10.77 1.91
CA ARG A 50 -8.08 11.62 0.94
C ARG A 50 -8.28 11.19 -0.50
N CYS A 51 -8.52 9.90 -0.73
CA CYS A 51 -8.91 9.34 -2.02
C CYS A 51 -10.39 9.56 -2.38
N GLY A 52 -11.18 10.24 -1.52
CA GLY A 52 -12.55 10.64 -1.78
C GLY A 52 -13.63 9.68 -1.25
N GLY A 53 -13.28 8.77 -0.34
CA GLY A 53 -14.22 7.94 0.41
C GLY A 53 -14.93 8.71 1.52
N GLU A 54 -16.18 8.34 1.82
CA GLU A 54 -16.88 8.72 3.04
C GLU A 54 -16.52 7.69 4.12
N VAL A 55 -15.67 8.07 5.07
CA VAL A 55 -15.05 7.11 5.99
C VAL A 55 -15.59 7.27 7.40
N VAL A 56 -15.95 6.14 8.03
CA VAL A 56 -16.20 6.06 9.47
C VAL A 56 -15.12 5.20 10.13
N MET A 57 -14.53 5.72 11.20
CA MET A 57 -13.53 4.99 12.00
C MET A 57 -14.18 4.37 13.24
N ILE A 58 -14.01 3.04 13.40
CA ILE A 58 -14.41 2.24 14.55
C ILE A 58 -13.13 1.75 15.24
N GLY A 59 -12.96 2.09 16.51
CA GLY A 59 -11.75 1.78 17.25
C GLY A 59 -11.75 2.42 18.62
N ALA A 60 -10.55 2.65 19.20
CA ALA A 60 -10.45 3.32 20.49
C ALA A 60 -9.22 4.22 20.59
N VAL A 61 -9.36 5.29 21.38
CA VAL A 61 -8.29 6.14 21.89
C VAL A 61 -8.37 6.22 23.42
N GLY A 62 -7.28 6.58 24.07
CA GLY A 62 -7.23 6.80 25.49
C GLY A 62 -7.81 8.16 25.91
N THR A 63 -7.86 8.36 27.24
CA THR A 63 -8.22 9.66 27.86
C THR A 63 -7.02 10.62 27.94
N ASP A 64 -5.85 10.22 27.43
CA ASP A 64 -4.63 11.02 27.40
C ASP A 64 -4.62 12.08 26.29
N GLU A 65 -3.59 12.92 26.26
CA GLU A 65 -3.42 13.96 25.23
C GLU A 65 -3.27 13.37 23.82
N PHE A 66 -2.73 12.16 23.71
CA PHE A 66 -2.63 11.48 22.41
C PHE A 66 -4.00 11.10 21.86
N GLY A 67 -4.94 10.69 22.72
CA GLY A 67 -6.32 10.42 22.31
C GLY A 67 -7.01 11.63 21.70
N VAL A 68 -6.83 12.80 22.29
CA VAL A 68 -7.35 14.06 21.74
C VAL A 68 -6.73 14.38 20.38
N ARG A 69 -5.41 14.25 20.27
CA ARG A 69 -4.66 14.54 19.02
C ARG A 69 -5.03 13.57 17.91
N LEU A 70 -5.11 12.27 18.18
CA LEU A 70 -5.46 11.23 17.21
C LEU A 70 -6.87 11.45 16.66
N ARG A 71 -7.85 11.70 17.54
CA ARG A 71 -9.22 12.01 17.10
C ARG A 71 -9.27 13.28 16.24
N SER A 72 -8.56 14.33 16.66
CA SER A 72 -8.52 15.59 15.92
C SER A 72 -7.91 15.44 14.55
N ALA A 73 -6.84 14.64 14.41
CA ALA A 73 -6.21 14.35 13.12
C ALA A 73 -7.17 13.65 12.16
N LEU A 74 -7.87 12.61 12.61
CA LEU A 74 -8.88 11.91 11.81
C LEU A 74 -10.02 12.84 11.38
N THR A 75 -10.51 13.68 12.31
CA THR A 75 -11.58 14.63 12.01
C THR A 75 -11.13 15.70 11.01
N ALA A 76 -9.87 16.12 11.05
CA ALA A 76 -9.30 17.08 10.08
C ALA A 76 -9.24 16.52 8.65
N ASP A 77 -9.09 15.20 8.50
CA ASP A 77 -9.18 14.50 7.21
C ASP A 77 -10.65 14.17 6.82
N GLY A 78 -11.65 14.70 7.55
CA GLY A 78 -13.08 14.51 7.24
C GLY A 78 -13.64 13.15 7.62
N ILE A 79 -12.94 12.38 8.46
CA ILE A 79 -13.36 11.05 8.88
C ILE A 79 -14.39 11.16 10.02
N ASP A 80 -15.50 10.43 9.92
CA ASP A 80 -16.46 10.28 11.01
C ASP A 80 -15.83 9.46 12.15
N THR A 81 -15.63 10.10 13.29
CA THR A 81 -15.07 9.49 14.50
C THR A 81 -16.13 9.08 15.52
N SER A 82 -17.42 9.02 15.14
CA SER A 82 -18.51 8.62 16.04
C SER A 82 -18.41 7.18 16.53
N GLY A 83 -17.69 6.30 15.80
CA GLY A 83 -17.35 4.93 16.19
C GLY A 83 -16.02 4.82 16.95
N LEU A 84 -15.27 5.91 17.12
CA LEU A 84 -14.00 5.92 17.83
C LEU A 84 -14.25 6.15 19.32
N ARG A 85 -14.11 5.11 20.12
CA ARG A 85 -14.36 5.14 21.56
C ARG A 85 -13.28 5.92 22.30
N THR A 86 -13.62 6.52 23.44
CA THR A 86 -12.63 7.01 24.42
C THR A 86 -12.66 6.07 25.62
N VAL A 87 -11.55 5.38 25.88
CA VAL A 87 -11.41 4.43 26.99
C VAL A 87 -10.43 4.98 28.02
N GLU A 88 -10.65 4.66 29.30
CA GLU A 88 -9.76 5.11 30.36
C GLU A 88 -8.34 4.57 30.18
N GLY A 89 -7.34 5.43 30.33
CA GLY A 89 -5.92 5.11 30.21
C GLY A 89 -5.25 5.68 28.97
N ALA A 90 -4.11 5.10 28.59
CA ALA A 90 -3.29 5.57 27.49
C ALA A 90 -3.83 5.14 26.12
N SER A 91 -3.63 5.99 25.12
CA SER A 91 -3.79 5.65 23.70
C SER A 91 -2.72 4.63 23.26
N GLY A 92 -2.97 3.92 22.15
CA GLY A 92 -1.97 3.08 21.50
C GLY A 92 -0.75 3.90 21.06
N THR A 93 0.45 3.32 21.19
CA THR A 93 1.69 3.94 20.73
C THR A 93 2.56 2.95 19.96
N ALA A 94 3.33 3.47 18.99
CA ALA A 94 4.43 2.74 18.37
C ALA A 94 5.73 3.50 18.67
N HIS A 95 6.69 2.81 19.28
CA HIS A 95 8.02 3.35 19.56
C HIS A 95 8.93 2.92 18.42
N ILE A 96 9.34 3.88 17.61
CA ILE A 96 10.05 3.63 16.34
C ILE A 96 11.43 4.24 16.42
N THR A 97 12.46 3.43 16.19
CA THR A 97 13.83 3.89 15.99
C THR A 97 14.16 3.79 14.51
N VAL A 98 14.60 4.90 13.90
CA VAL A 98 15.03 4.96 12.49
C VAL A 98 16.52 5.33 12.47
N ASP A 99 17.33 4.52 11.82
CA ASP A 99 18.76 4.78 11.67
C ASP A 99 19.09 5.48 10.34
N ASP A 100 20.40 5.87 10.19
CA ASP A 100 20.89 6.58 9.01
C ASP A 100 20.87 5.76 7.73
N GLU A 101 20.84 4.43 7.85
CA GLU A 101 20.77 3.51 6.72
C GLU A 101 19.31 3.27 6.28
N GLY A 102 18.33 3.87 6.99
CA GLY A 102 16.90 3.69 6.76
C GLY A 102 16.33 2.44 7.41
N GLY A 103 17.15 1.72 8.21
CA GLY A 103 16.67 0.61 9.03
C GLY A 103 15.74 1.10 10.13
N ASN A 104 14.71 0.31 10.46
CA ASN A 104 13.84 0.62 11.57
C ASN A 104 13.64 -0.56 12.53
N SER A 105 13.33 -0.23 13.78
CA SER A 105 12.82 -1.17 14.78
C SER A 105 11.62 -0.56 15.46
N ILE A 106 10.57 -1.37 15.66
CA ILE A 106 9.26 -0.89 16.11
C ILE A 106 8.79 -1.75 17.29
N ILE A 107 8.36 -1.08 18.37
CA ILE A 107 7.68 -1.68 19.50
C ILE A 107 6.27 -1.08 19.56
N VAL A 108 5.25 -1.91 19.39
CA VAL A 108 3.84 -1.48 19.50
C VAL A 108 3.34 -1.75 20.91
N ILE A 109 2.72 -0.74 21.53
CA ILE A 109 2.03 -0.84 22.80
C ILE A 109 0.54 -0.59 22.52
N PRO A 110 -0.32 -1.62 22.53
CA PRO A 110 -1.70 -1.52 22.08
C PRO A 110 -2.58 -0.61 22.94
N SER A 111 -2.41 -0.63 24.27
CA SER A 111 -3.16 0.22 25.21
C SER A 111 -4.68 0.28 24.92
N ALA A 112 -5.22 1.43 24.51
CA ALA A 112 -6.63 1.61 24.16
C ALA A 112 -7.10 0.65 23.06
N ASN A 113 -6.27 0.34 22.07
CA ASN A 113 -6.60 -0.63 21.01
C ASN A 113 -6.91 -2.02 21.58
N ALA A 114 -6.19 -2.46 22.62
CA ALA A 114 -6.44 -3.74 23.28
C ALA A 114 -7.79 -3.81 24.02
N ARG A 115 -8.45 -2.68 24.24
CA ARG A 115 -9.78 -2.59 24.88
C ARG A 115 -10.92 -2.77 23.89
N VAL A 116 -10.64 -2.76 22.60
CA VAL A 116 -11.61 -3.07 21.55
C VAL A 116 -11.72 -4.59 21.42
N THR A 117 -12.50 -5.21 22.30
CA THR A 117 -12.66 -6.67 22.35
C THR A 117 -13.84 -7.19 21.55
N GLY A 118 -14.65 -6.30 20.96
CA GLY A 118 -15.83 -6.61 20.16
C GLY A 118 -16.50 -5.35 19.66
N LEU A 119 -17.63 -5.51 18.97
CA LEU A 119 -18.47 -4.39 18.53
C LEU A 119 -19.30 -3.84 19.68
N GLU A 120 -19.52 -2.53 19.70
CA GLU A 120 -20.43 -1.85 20.61
C GLU A 120 -21.71 -1.38 19.91
N ALA A 121 -22.62 -0.81 20.72
CA ALA A 121 -23.89 -0.28 20.19
C ALA A 121 -23.65 0.75 19.08
N GLY A 122 -24.26 0.53 17.91
CA GLY A 122 -24.13 1.36 16.73
C GLY A 122 -23.00 0.98 15.77
N ASP A 123 -22.02 0.14 16.17
CA ASP A 123 -20.94 -0.28 15.26
C ASP A 123 -21.50 -1.18 14.14
N ASP A 124 -22.42 -2.07 14.46
CA ASP A 124 -23.09 -2.91 13.47
C ASP A 124 -23.81 -2.06 12.39
N ALA A 125 -24.52 -1.02 12.81
CA ALA A 125 -25.21 -0.12 11.89
C ALA A 125 -24.21 0.70 11.02
N ARG A 126 -23.06 1.11 11.58
CA ARG A 126 -21.99 1.78 10.82
C ARG A 126 -21.40 0.87 9.75
N ILE A 127 -21.16 -0.41 10.12
CA ILE A 127 -20.70 -1.43 9.17
C ILE A 127 -21.74 -1.66 8.10
N ALA A 128 -23.02 -1.86 8.46
CA ALA A 128 -24.10 -2.12 7.53
C ALA A 128 -24.33 -0.99 6.51
N ALA A 129 -24.02 0.25 6.87
CA ALA A 129 -24.14 1.42 5.99
C ALA A 129 -22.96 1.57 5.00
N ALA A 130 -21.88 0.80 5.17
CA ALA A 130 -20.70 0.89 4.34
C ALA A 130 -20.76 -0.03 3.12
N GLY A 131 -20.04 0.32 2.05
CA GLY A 131 -19.81 -0.55 0.90
C GLY A 131 -18.65 -1.51 1.11
N ALA A 132 -17.72 -1.17 2.02
CA ALA A 132 -16.61 -2.03 2.41
C ALA A 132 -16.21 -1.80 3.87
N LEU A 133 -15.73 -2.88 4.50
CA LEU A 133 -15.11 -2.86 5.82
C LEU A 133 -13.61 -3.19 5.70
N LEU A 134 -12.74 -2.28 6.17
CA LEU A 134 -11.30 -2.50 6.26
C LEU A 134 -10.93 -3.00 7.65
N LEU A 135 -10.13 -4.06 7.68
CA LEU A 135 -9.66 -4.75 8.89
C LEU A 135 -8.15 -4.94 8.86
N GLN A 136 -7.51 -4.85 10.03
CA GLN A 136 -6.09 -5.16 10.24
C GLN A 136 -5.96 -5.98 11.54
N LEU A 137 -4.73 -6.35 11.94
CA LEU A 137 -4.52 -7.22 13.09
C LEU A 137 -3.87 -6.52 14.30
N GLU A 138 -4.03 -5.21 14.41
CA GLU A 138 -3.57 -4.43 15.57
C GLU A 138 -4.65 -4.27 16.66
N LEU A 139 -5.84 -4.81 16.45
CA LEU A 139 -6.88 -5.00 17.45
C LEU A 139 -6.94 -6.46 17.90
N PRO A 140 -7.56 -6.78 19.05
CA PRO A 140 -7.86 -8.16 19.44
C PRO A 140 -8.61 -8.91 18.34
N LEU A 141 -8.17 -10.13 18.03
CA LEU A 141 -8.77 -10.96 16.96
C LEU A 141 -10.28 -11.17 17.14
N ALA A 142 -10.78 -11.19 18.38
CA ALA A 142 -12.21 -11.29 18.65
C ALA A 142 -13.01 -10.12 18.06
N ALA A 143 -12.47 -8.90 18.13
CA ALA A 143 -13.12 -7.73 17.54
C ALA A 143 -13.04 -7.76 16.01
N VAL A 144 -11.88 -8.13 15.46
CA VAL A 144 -11.67 -8.26 14.01
C VAL A 144 -12.66 -9.30 13.43
N LEU A 145 -12.77 -10.47 14.08
CA LEU A 145 -13.72 -11.51 13.70
C LEU A 145 -15.17 -11.02 13.80
N ALA A 146 -15.54 -10.36 14.90
CA ALA A 146 -16.89 -9.82 15.07
C ALA A 146 -17.24 -8.82 13.96
N GLY A 147 -16.30 -7.93 13.58
CA GLY A 147 -16.47 -7.01 12.47
C GLY A 147 -16.66 -7.71 11.12
N ALA A 148 -15.81 -8.71 10.83
CA ALA A 148 -15.90 -9.49 9.60
C ALA A 148 -17.24 -10.24 9.48
N LEU A 149 -17.71 -10.82 10.58
CA LEU A 149 -19.00 -11.53 10.64
C LEU A 149 -20.19 -10.57 10.46
N ALA A 150 -20.13 -9.37 11.07
CA ALA A 150 -21.14 -8.33 10.90
C ALA A 150 -21.19 -7.86 9.43
N ALA A 151 -20.03 -7.57 8.83
CA ALA A 151 -19.95 -7.18 7.42
C ALA A 151 -20.57 -8.25 6.50
N ARG A 152 -20.21 -9.51 6.71
CA ARG A 152 -20.78 -10.65 5.96
C ARG A 152 -22.29 -10.78 6.14
N ALA A 153 -22.83 -10.56 7.35
CA ALA A 153 -24.27 -10.61 7.62
C ALA A 153 -25.03 -9.54 6.84
N HIS A 154 -24.42 -8.38 6.62
CA HIS A 154 -24.99 -7.26 5.87
C HIS A 154 -24.62 -7.22 4.37
N GLY A 155 -23.82 -8.18 3.88
CA GLY A 155 -23.36 -8.19 2.49
C GLY A 155 -22.33 -7.10 2.19
N VAL A 156 -21.67 -6.56 3.20
CA VAL A 156 -20.59 -5.57 3.10
C VAL A 156 -19.27 -6.26 2.78
N ARG A 157 -18.57 -5.78 1.76
CA ARG A 157 -17.29 -6.37 1.33
C ARG A 157 -16.22 -6.21 2.42
N THR A 158 -15.62 -7.31 2.83
CA THR A 158 -14.55 -7.33 3.84
C THR A 158 -13.18 -7.37 3.18
N VAL A 159 -12.33 -6.38 3.50
CA VAL A 159 -10.93 -6.29 3.08
C VAL A 159 -10.05 -6.45 4.31
N LEU A 160 -9.27 -7.52 4.39
CA LEU A 160 -8.37 -7.81 5.51
C LEU A 160 -6.91 -7.62 5.09
N THR A 161 -6.21 -6.73 5.79
CA THR A 161 -4.74 -6.64 5.76
C THR A 161 -4.21 -7.47 6.93
N PRO A 162 -3.55 -8.62 6.72
CA PRO A 162 -3.13 -9.52 7.81
C PRO A 162 -1.81 -9.05 8.46
N ALA A 163 -1.79 -7.81 8.93
CA ALA A 163 -0.65 -7.13 9.51
C ALA A 163 -0.94 -6.62 10.94
N PRO A 164 -0.06 -6.89 11.92
CA PRO A 164 1.13 -7.77 11.82
C PRO A 164 0.77 -9.24 11.60
N ALA A 165 1.65 -9.97 10.91
CA ALA A 165 1.40 -11.38 10.58
C ALA A 165 1.24 -12.23 11.84
N GLN A 166 0.16 -12.99 11.91
CA GLN A 166 -0.13 -13.97 12.97
C GLN A 166 -1.07 -15.05 12.42
N PRO A 167 -1.19 -16.22 13.10
CA PRO A 167 -2.14 -17.24 12.71
C PRO A 167 -3.57 -16.70 12.71
N LEU A 168 -4.33 -16.99 11.64
CA LEU A 168 -5.69 -16.51 11.45
C LEU A 168 -6.70 -17.64 11.69
N PRO A 169 -7.80 -17.40 12.44
CA PRO A 169 -8.90 -18.34 12.54
C PRO A 169 -9.53 -18.60 11.18
N ALA A 170 -9.86 -19.86 10.87
CA ALA A 170 -10.54 -20.22 9.63
C ALA A 170 -11.86 -19.46 9.42
N GLU A 171 -12.56 -19.15 10.52
CA GLU A 171 -13.80 -18.39 10.50
C GLU A 171 -13.59 -16.93 10.00
N LEU A 172 -12.47 -16.30 10.38
CA LEU A 172 -12.10 -14.96 9.91
C LEU A 172 -11.77 -14.98 8.41
N LEU A 173 -10.99 -15.97 7.96
CA LEU A 173 -10.66 -16.15 6.54
C LEU A 173 -11.94 -16.41 5.72
N ALA A 174 -12.86 -17.25 6.22
CA ALA A 174 -14.14 -17.51 5.57
C ALA A 174 -15.06 -16.28 5.50
N ALA A 175 -14.87 -15.28 6.37
CA ALA A 175 -15.61 -14.03 6.38
C ALA A 175 -14.86 -12.88 5.66
N THR A 176 -13.72 -13.17 5.00
CA THR A 176 -12.91 -12.21 4.26
C THR A 176 -13.14 -12.37 2.76
N ASP A 177 -13.54 -11.29 2.07
CA ASP A 177 -13.72 -11.29 0.63
C ASP A 177 -12.42 -11.02 -0.12
N LEU A 178 -11.58 -10.12 0.41
CA LEU A 178 -10.30 -9.75 -0.17
C LEU A 178 -9.21 -9.72 0.92
N LEU A 179 -8.21 -10.58 0.78
CA LEU A 179 -7.02 -10.59 1.64
C LEU A 179 -5.89 -9.82 0.97
N VAL A 180 -5.29 -8.86 1.70
CA VAL A 180 -4.24 -7.97 1.15
C VAL A 180 -2.97 -8.05 2.01
N PRO A 181 -2.19 -9.14 1.92
CA PRO A 181 -0.88 -9.25 2.56
C PRO A 181 0.22 -8.57 1.72
N ASN A 182 1.34 -8.24 2.36
CA ASN A 182 2.60 -8.08 1.65
C ASN A 182 3.29 -9.45 1.42
N GLU A 183 4.42 -9.47 0.70
CA GLU A 183 5.16 -10.73 0.42
C GLU A 183 5.61 -11.47 1.69
N HIS A 184 6.00 -10.74 2.75
CA HIS A 184 6.44 -11.32 4.02
C HIS A 184 5.27 -11.89 4.81
N GLU A 185 4.15 -11.19 4.84
CA GLU A 185 2.90 -11.63 5.48
C GLU A 185 2.33 -12.86 4.75
N ALA A 186 2.33 -12.85 3.42
CA ALA A 186 1.92 -14.00 2.63
C ALA A 186 2.81 -15.22 2.90
N ALA A 187 4.13 -15.03 2.99
CA ALA A 187 5.06 -16.09 3.34
C ALA A 187 4.85 -16.60 4.77
N ALA A 188 4.59 -15.71 5.73
CA ALA A 188 4.32 -16.10 7.12
C ALA A 188 3.03 -16.91 7.26
N LEU A 189 1.98 -16.58 6.48
CA LEU A 189 0.71 -17.30 6.50
C LEU A 189 0.77 -18.67 5.81
N THR A 190 1.60 -18.81 4.77
CA THR A 190 1.59 -20.01 3.91
C THR A 190 2.82 -20.88 4.04
N GLY A 191 3.92 -20.35 4.58
CA GLY A 191 5.24 -20.99 4.54
C GLY A 191 5.91 -20.94 3.15
N LEU A 192 5.34 -20.21 2.18
CA LEU A 192 5.78 -20.15 0.79
C LEU A 192 6.32 -18.76 0.46
N THR A 193 7.56 -18.69 -0.06
CA THR A 193 8.21 -17.42 -0.41
C THR A 193 7.91 -16.95 -1.84
N ASP A 194 7.44 -17.86 -2.73
CA ASP A 194 7.00 -17.50 -4.06
C ASP A 194 5.59 -16.88 -4.00
N PRO A 195 5.38 -15.62 -4.43
CA PRO A 195 4.10 -14.94 -4.32
C PRO A 195 2.96 -15.64 -5.07
N GLY A 196 3.25 -16.25 -6.23
CA GLY A 196 2.24 -16.95 -7.02
C GLY A 196 1.74 -18.19 -6.30
N ARG A 197 2.67 -18.99 -5.73
CA ARG A 197 2.34 -20.18 -4.92
C ARG A 197 1.64 -19.79 -3.61
N ALA A 198 2.09 -18.71 -2.97
CA ALA A 198 1.44 -18.20 -1.76
C ALA A 198 0.00 -17.76 -2.05
N ALA A 199 -0.21 -16.98 -3.13
CA ALA A 199 -1.55 -16.60 -3.55
C ALA A 199 -2.45 -17.81 -3.83
N ALA A 200 -1.95 -18.80 -4.56
CA ALA A 200 -2.69 -20.04 -4.85
C ALA A 200 -3.08 -20.80 -3.57
N ALA A 201 -2.19 -20.85 -2.57
CA ALA A 201 -2.47 -21.46 -1.28
C ALA A 201 -3.56 -20.67 -0.51
N LEU A 202 -3.46 -19.34 -0.43
CA LEU A 202 -4.43 -18.49 0.25
C LEU A 202 -5.84 -18.56 -0.38
N LEU A 203 -5.94 -18.78 -1.69
CA LEU A 203 -7.23 -18.94 -2.36
C LEU A 203 -8.02 -20.19 -1.93
N HIS A 204 -7.44 -21.11 -1.17
CA HIS A 204 -8.22 -22.20 -0.53
C HIS A 204 -9.17 -21.62 0.54
N ASP A 205 -8.73 -20.59 1.25
CA ASP A 205 -9.44 -20.04 2.41
C ASP A 205 -10.25 -18.78 2.05
N VAL A 206 -9.75 -17.92 1.15
CA VAL A 206 -10.40 -16.66 0.74
C VAL A 206 -10.72 -16.64 -0.76
N PRO A 207 -11.74 -15.89 -1.23
CA PRO A 207 -12.08 -15.84 -2.67
C PRO A 207 -11.09 -15.01 -3.50
N GLU A 208 -10.49 -13.94 -2.92
CA GLU A 208 -9.59 -13.03 -3.62
C GLU A 208 -8.37 -12.67 -2.76
N VAL A 209 -7.21 -12.53 -3.40
CA VAL A 209 -5.95 -12.15 -2.76
C VAL A 209 -5.24 -11.09 -3.60
N VAL A 210 -4.72 -10.05 -2.94
CA VAL A 210 -3.76 -9.11 -3.53
C VAL A 210 -2.48 -9.15 -2.71
N ILE A 211 -1.38 -9.64 -3.27
CA ILE A 211 -0.08 -9.58 -2.61
C ILE A 211 0.67 -8.34 -3.08
N THR A 212 1.02 -7.44 -2.15
CA THR A 212 1.86 -6.27 -2.46
C THR A 212 3.34 -6.69 -2.46
N LEU A 213 4.07 -6.29 -3.52
CA LEU A 213 5.45 -6.69 -3.82
C LEU A 213 6.41 -5.49 -3.85
N GLY A 214 6.08 -4.42 -3.10
CA GLY A 214 6.86 -3.19 -3.06
C GLY A 214 7.09 -2.60 -4.45
N ALA A 215 8.34 -2.38 -4.83
CA ALA A 215 8.70 -1.80 -6.14
C ALA A 215 8.33 -2.70 -7.34
N ALA A 216 8.07 -3.99 -7.14
CA ALA A 216 7.63 -4.89 -8.20
C ALA A 216 6.13 -4.74 -8.53
N GLY A 217 5.37 -4.07 -7.65
CA GLY A 217 3.93 -3.85 -7.85
C GLY A 217 3.06 -4.77 -7.03
N VAL A 218 2.04 -5.36 -7.65
CA VAL A 218 1.09 -6.23 -6.96
C VAL A 218 0.73 -7.44 -7.80
N LEU A 219 0.45 -8.57 -7.13
CA LEU A 219 -0.09 -9.78 -7.70
C LEU A 219 -1.53 -9.95 -7.18
N TYR A 220 -2.50 -9.93 -8.06
CA TYR A 220 -3.89 -10.28 -7.78
C TYR A 220 -4.19 -11.70 -8.24
N ALA A 221 -4.87 -12.45 -7.41
CA ALA A 221 -5.40 -13.77 -7.73
C ALA A 221 -6.83 -13.91 -7.21
N ALA A 222 -7.68 -14.60 -7.96
CA ALA A 222 -9.07 -14.91 -7.59
C ALA A 222 -9.42 -16.34 -7.98
N ARG A 223 -10.32 -16.95 -7.23
CA ARG A 223 -10.78 -18.32 -7.53
C ARG A 223 -11.31 -18.43 -8.96
N GLY A 224 -10.81 -19.40 -9.72
CA GLY A 224 -11.25 -19.66 -11.09
C GLY A 224 -10.84 -18.61 -12.12
N ARG A 225 -9.88 -17.74 -11.82
CA ARG A 225 -9.34 -16.74 -12.74
C ARG A 225 -7.82 -16.85 -12.84
N GLU A 226 -7.28 -16.46 -13.98
CA GLU A 226 -5.83 -16.32 -14.14
C GLU A 226 -5.30 -15.17 -13.27
N PRO A 227 -4.15 -15.37 -12.62
CA PRO A 227 -3.51 -14.31 -11.85
C PRO A 227 -3.15 -13.10 -12.71
N LEU A 228 -3.25 -11.91 -12.12
CA LEU A 228 -2.93 -10.64 -12.74
C LEU A 228 -1.80 -9.94 -11.99
N SER A 229 -0.73 -9.60 -12.68
CA SER A 229 0.34 -8.75 -12.13
C SER A 229 0.18 -7.33 -12.64
N VAL A 230 0.23 -6.36 -11.73
CA VAL A 230 0.21 -4.93 -12.05
C VAL A 230 1.53 -4.33 -11.54
N PRO A 231 2.40 -3.82 -12.43
CA PRO A 231 3.68 -3.24 -12.02
C PRO A 231 3.47 -1.92 -11.27
N ALA A 232 4.32 -1.65 -10.27
CA ALA A 232 4.33 -0.35 -9.60
C ALA A 232 4.88 0.75 -10.52
N PRO A 233 4.39 1.99 -10.39
CA PRO A 233 5.04 3.15 -10.99
C PRO A 233 6.49 3.27 -10.50
N ARG A 234 7.43 3.56 -11.41
CA ARG A 234 8.85 3.73 -11.07
C ARG A 234 9.07 5.10 -10.44
N VAL A 235 9.35 5.12 -9.15
CA VAL A 235 9.60 6.34 -8.39
C VAL A 235 10.84 6.17 -7.50
N ARG A 236 11.39 7.30 -7.05
CA ARG A 236 12.43 7.27 -6.02
C ARG A 236 11.74 7.30 -4.65
N ALA A 237 11.84 6.22 -3.91
CA ALA A 237 11.32 6.16 -2.54
C ALA A 237 12.20 7.03 -1.60
N VAL A 238 11.52 7.79 -0.74
CA VAL A 238 12.08 8.58 0.35
C VAL A 238 11.76 7.89 1.68
N ASP A 239 10.49 7.45 1.84
CA ASP A 239 9.99 6.78 3.03
C ASP A 239 8.87 5.81 2.62
N THR A 240 8.97 4.54 3.00
CA THR A 240 7.98 3.53 2.66
C THR A 240 6.94 3.29 3.74
N THR A 241 6.96 4.08 4.80
CA THR A 241 6.00 4.00 5.91
C THR A 241 4.57 4.18 5.39
N ALA A 242 3.67 3.30 5.80
CA ALA A 242 2.25 3.30 5.44
C ALA A 242 1.93 3.20 3.93
N ALA A 243 2.90 2.81 3.07
CA ALA A 243 2.63 2.61 1.64
C ALA A 243 1.56 1.53 1.39
N GLY A 244 1.60 0.43 2.15
CA GLY A 244 0.59 -0.63 2.12
C GLY A 244 -0.78 -0.13 2.58
N ASP A 245 -0.83 0.68 3.64
CA ASP A 245 -2.08 1.28 4.13
C ASP A 245 -2.67 2.25 3.10
N THR A 246 -1.81 3.06 2.46
CA THR A 246 -2.20 3.96 1.36
C THR A 246 -2.79 3.18 0.19
N PHE A 247 -2.13 2.07 -0.19
CA PHE A 247 -2.63 1.18 -1.23
C PHE A 247 -4.01 0.62 -0.89
N VAL A 248 -4.20 0.07 0.32
CA VAL A 248 -5.47 -0.56 0.73
C VAL A 248 -6.60 0.45 0.81
N GLY A 249 -6.37 1.63 1.41
CA GLY A 249 -7.37 2.69 1.48
C GLY A 249 -7.82 3.16 0.10
N ALA A 250 -6.87 3.41 -0.81
CA ALA A 250 -7.16 3.77 -2.20
C ALA A 250 -7.88 2.63 -2.95
N LEU A 251 -7.44 1.38 -2.80
CA LEU A 251 -8.07 0.21 -3.42
C LEU A 251 -9.53 0.07 -3.02
N ALA A 252 -9.83 0.23 -1.73
CA ALA A 252 -11.20 0.14 -1.21
C ALA A 252 -12.12 1.18 -1.85
N VAL A 253 -11.64 2.43 -1.99
CA VAL A 253 -12.39 3.50 -2.67
C VAL A 253 -12.62 3.15 -4.14
N ALA A 254 -11.57 2.74 -4.86
CA ALA A 254 -11.65 2.40 -6.27
C ALA A 254 -12.64 1.26 -6.54
N LEU A 255 -12.61 0.20 -5.71
CA LEU A 255 -13.55 -0.91 -5.80
C LEU A 255 -14.99 -0.50 -5.47
N GLY A 256 -15.16 0.33 -4.44
CA GLY A 256 -16.48 0.86 -4.07
C GLY A 256 -17.09 1.80 -5.12
N GLU A 257 -16.27 2.44 -5.96
CA GLU A 257 -16.70 3.19 -7.14
C GLU A 257 -17.05 2.29 -8.33
N GLY A 258 -16.88 0.97 -8.21
CA GLY A 258 -17.16 0.01 -9.27
C GLY A 258 -16.06 -0.05 -10.35
N ARG A 259 -14.84 0.44 -10.08
CA ARG A 259 -13.73 0.30 -11.04
C ARG A 259 -13.40 -1.18 -11.22
N PRO A 260 -13.15 -1.64 -12.46
CA PRO A 260 -12.63 -2.98 -12.69
C PRO A 260 -11.34 -3.23 -11.88
N MET A 261 -11.13 -4.45 -11.39
CA MET A 261 -9.98 -4.80 -10.55
C MET A 261 -8.63 -4.33 -11.14
N PRO A 262 -8.34 -4.53 -12.45
CA PRO A 262 -7.06 -4.07 -13.02
C PRO A 262 -6.85 -2.55 -12.88
N ASP A 263 -7.93 -1.78 -13.07
CA ASP A 263 -7.89 -0.31 -12.96
C ASP A 263 -7.79 0.15 -11.51
N ALA A 264 -8.52 -0.53 -10.60
CA ALA A 264 -8.46 -0.27 -9.17
C ALA A 264 -7.05 -0.52 -8.60
N LEU A 265 -6.41 -1.63 -9.00
CA LEU A 265 -5.03 -1.97 -8.59
C LEU A 265 -4.02 -0.96 -9.11
N ARG A 266 -4.14 -0.53 -10.38
CA ARG A 266 -3.25 0.48 -10.97
C ARG A 266 -3.38 1.81 -10.25
N TRP A 267 -4.61 2.26 -10.01
CA TRP A 267 -4.90 3.50 -9.30
C TRP A 267 -4.40 3.48 -7.84
N ALA A 268 -4.63 2.40 -7.12
CA ALA A 268 -4.12 2.21 -5.76
C ALA A 268 -2.58 2.17 -5.72
N SER A 269 -1.95 1.54 -6.72
CA SER A 269 -0.48 1.54 -6.86
C SER A 269 0.06 2.94 -7.15
N ALA A 270 -0.66 3.79 -7.88
CA ALA A 270 -0.29 5.18 -8.09
C ALA A 270 -0.35 5.99 -6.79
N ALA A 271 -1.38 5.79 -5.96
CA ALA A 271 -1.48 6.41 -4.64
C ALA A 271 -0.30 5.99 -3.73
N ALA A 272 -0.01 4.70 -3.63
CA ALA A 272 1.12 4.19 -2.87
C ALA A 272 2.48 4.71 -3.39
N ALA A 273 2.64 4.80 -4.71
CA ALA A 273 3.85 5.35 -5.32
C ALA A 273 4.05 6.85 -5.02
N LEU A 274 2.98 7.63 -4.86
CA LEU A 274 3.06 9.02 -4.42
C LEU A 274 3.44 9.10 -2.93
N SER A 275 2.87 8.26 -2.07
CA SER A 275 3.17 8.30 -0.64
C SER A 275 4.64 8.03 -0.36
N VAL A 276 5.25 7.03 -1.00
CA VAL A 276 6.66 6.70 -0.76
C VAL A 276 7.66 7.79 -1.20
N GLN A 277 7.24 8.81 -1.94
CA GLN A 277 8.08 9.93 -2.35
C GLN A 277 8.13 11.05 -1.29
N ARG A 278 7.36 10.94 -0.22
CA ARG A 278 7.21 11.91 0.85
C ARG A 278 7.56 11.27 2.20
N PRO A 279 8.12 12.01 3.15
CA PRO A 279 8.38 11.47 4.49
C PRO A 279 7.09 11.34 5.31
N GLY A 280 7.05 10.35 6.19
CA GLY A 280 5.98 10.13 7.16
C GLY A 280 4.88 9.18 6.68
N ALA A 281 3.98 8.81 7.61
CA ALA A 281 2.84 7.94 7.37
C ALA A 281 1.66 8.71 6.76
N GLN A 282 0.76 9.26 7.60
CA GLN A 282 -0.42 9.99 7.13
C GLN A 282 -0.05 11.26 6.34
N ASP A 283 1.02 11.96 6.73
CA ASP A 283 1.48 13.18 6.05
C ASP A 283 1.90 12.93 4.58
N SER A 284 2.32 11.72 4.26
CA SER A 284 2.77 11.35 2.91
C SER A 284 1.61 11.03 1.95
N MET A 285 0.43 10.71 2.47
CA MET A 285 -0.69 10.19 1.68
C MET A 285 -1.25 11.23 0.71
N PRO A 286 -1.43 10.85 -0.57
CA PRO A 286 -1.91 11.76 -1.59
C PRO A 286 -3.41 12.02 -1.49
N THR A 287 -3.83 13.14 -2.06
CA THR A 287 -5.22 13.44 -2.36
C THR A 287 -5.70 12.67 -3.59
N ARG A 288 -7.02 12.60 -3.79
CA ARG A 288 -7.63 12.05 -4.99
C ARG A 288 -7.10 12.68 -6.28
N ALA A 289 -7.04 14.01 -6.32
CA ALA A 289 -6.59 14.73 -7.52
C ALA A 289 -5.13 14.41 -7.90
N GLU A 290 -4.26 14.26 -6.90
CA GLU A 290 -2.88 13.82 -7.10
C GLU A 290 -2.83 12.38 -7.64
N THR A 291 -3.63 11.48 -7.06
CA THR A 291 -3.71 10.08 -7.47
C THR A 291 -4.24 9.94 -8.90
N ASP A 292 -5.32 10.65 -9.25
CA ASP A 292 -5.88 10.64 -10.61
C ASP A 292 -4.87 11.16 -11.64
N THR A 293 -4.11 12.19 -11.28
CA THR A 293 -3.05 12.73 -12.15
C THR A 293 -1.92 11.72 -12.36
N ALA A 294 -1.47 11.05 -11.30
CA ALA A 294 -0.40 10.07 -11.36
C ALA A 294 -0.81 8.82 -12.16
N ASP A 295 -2.04 8.33 -11.97
CA ASP A 295 -2.58 7.19 -12.72
C ASP A 295 -2.69 7.49 -14.22
N ALA A 296 -3.20 8.67 -14.58
CA ALA A 296 -3.29 9.10 -15.97
C ALA A 296 -1.91 9.25 -16.65
N LEU A 297 -0.87 9.67 -15.91
CA LEU A 297 0.50 9.72 -16.42
C LEU A 297 1.07 8.31 -16.64
N ALA A 298 0.88 7.39 -15.68
CA ALA A 298 1.34 6.01 -15.79
C ALA A 298 0.68 5.28 -16.97
N GLY A 299 -0.63 5.50 -17.21
CA GLY A 299 -1.35 4.93 -18.36
C GLY A 299 -0.77 5.35 -19.69
N ARG A 300 -0.49 6.66 -19.88
CA ARG A 300 0.13 7.18 -21.12
C ARG A 300 1.52 6.62 -21.41
N MET A 301 2.32 6.39 -20.37
CA MET A 301 3.66 5.80 -20.51
C MET A 301 3.61 4.35 -20.98
N GLN A 302 2.61 3.58 -20.53
CA GLN A 302 2.40 2.19 -20.95
C GLN A 302 1.87 2.09 -22.38
N GLU A 303 1.02 3.00 -22.81
CA GLU A 303 0.52 3.07 -24.20
C GLU A 303 1.64 3.47 -25.18
N GLY A 304 2.46 4.45 -24.82
CA GLY A 304 3.62 4.87 -25.63
C GLY A 304 4.65 3.75 -25.81
N ALA A 305 4.81 2.87 -24.82
CA ALA A 305 5.70 1.71 -24.90
C ALA A 305 5.15 0.57 -25.78
N ARG A 306 3.85 0.57 -26.07
CA ARG A 306 3.17 -0.42 -26.95
C ARG A 306 3.08 0.02 -28.41
N THR A 307 3.44 1.26 -28.74
CA THR A 307 3.44 1.70 -30.14
C THR A 307 4.56 0.95 -30.89
N PRO A 308 4.26 0.15 -31.95
CA PRO A 308 5.29 -0.56 -32.69
C PRO A 308 6.26 0.48 -33.29
N LEU A 309 7.55 0.19 -33.21
CA LEU A 309 8.53 0.94 -33.98
C LEU A 309 8.07 0.97 -35.45
N PRO A 310 8.17 2.11 -36.15
CA PRO A 310 7.87 2.16 -37.57
C PRO A 310 8.70 1.08 -38.27
N GLY A 311 7.99 0.20 -39.00
CA GLY A 311 8.61 -0.89 -39.74
C GLY A 311 9.77 -0.38 -40.60
N PRO A 312 10.74 -1.23 -40.98
CA PRO A 312 11.88 -0.84 -41.77
C PRO A 312 11.40 -0.16 -43.05
N VAL A 313 11.91 1.07 -43.26
CA VAL A 313 11.65 1.83 -44.49
C VAL A 313 12.07 0.95 -45.68
N ALA A 314 11.16 0.69 -46.59
CA ALA A 314 11.43 -0.08 -47.78
C ALA A 314 12.59 0.61 -48.55
N PRO A 315 13.57 -0.15 -49.04
CA PRO A 315 14.67 0.45 -49.83
C PRO A 315 14.09 1.11 -51.09
N GLY A 316 14.41 2.40 -51.24
CA GLY A 316 14.07 3.15 -52.46
C GLY A 316 14.62 2.49 -53.72
N PRO A 317 14.07 2.77 -54.92
CA PRO A 317 14.44 2.08 -56.13
C PRO A 317 15.91 2.33 -56.43
N THR A 318 16.66 1.25 -56.60
CA THR A 318 18.07 1.25 -56.99
C THR A 318 18.23 1.86 -58.38
N GLY A 319 18.87 3.05 -58.40
CA GLY A 319 19.31 3.67 -59.65
C GLY A 319 20.28 2.73 -60.39
N LYS A 320 20.12 2.65 -61.72
CA LYS A 320 20.99 1.90 -62.61
C LYS A 320 22.44 2.36 -62.52
N PRO A 321 23.43 1.47 -62.59
CA PRO A 321 24.83 1.85 -62.57
C PRO A 321 25.24 2.57 -63.88
N GLU A 322 25.93 3.69 -63.73
CA GLU A 322 26.57 4.45 -64.81
C GLU A 322 27.86 3.71 -65.25
N PRO A 323 28.22 3.70 -66.58
CA PRO A 323 29.36 2.93 -67.08
C PRO A 323 30.71 3.58 -66.72
N ALA A 324 31.68 2.71 -66.42
CA ALA A 324 33.04 3.05 -66.05
C ALA A 324 33.81 3.79 -67.12
N ARG A 325 34.58 4.83 -66.81
CA ARG A 325 35.64 5.46 -67.67
C ARG A 325 37.00 4.77 -67.37
N PRO A 326 37.87 4.63 -68.38
CA PRO A 326 39.08 3.84 -68.28
C PRO A 326 40.24 4.56 -67.59
N SER A 327 41.09 3.77 -66.98
CA SER A 327 42.32 4.04 -66.27
C SER A 327 43.42 4.66 -67.12
N GLY A 328 44.08 5.67 -66.62
CA GLY A 328 45.36 6.24 -67.21
C GLY A 328 46.48 6.11 -66.19
N ASN A 329 47.57 5.55 -66.69
CA ASN A 329 48.84 5.12 -66.15
C ASN A 329 49.58 6.04 -65.14
N GLU A 330 50.24 5.33 -64.21
CA GLU A 330 51.49 5.52 -63.47
C GLU A 330 52.55 6.58 -63.94
N PRO A 331 53.65 6.94 -63.20
CA PRO A 331 54.43 6.05 -62.28
C PRO A 331 55.11 6.69 -61.01
N GLU A 332 55.56 5.77 -60.15
CA GLU A 332 56.78 5.76 -59.33
C GLU A 332 57.32 6.98 -58.57
N ALA A 333 57.57 6.82 -57.31
CA ALA A 333 58.90 6.83 -56.67
C ALA A 333 58.82 6.66 -55.13
N THR A 334 59.51 5.68 -54.64
CA THR A 334 60.07 5.43 -53.29
C THR A 334 61.34 6.24 -53.10
N PRO A 335 62.11 6.25 -51.93
CA PRO A 335 61.82 5.86 -50.54
C PRO A 335 62.37 6.86 -49.54
N GLY A 336 62.22 6.59 -48.22
CA GLY A 336 63.03 7.22 -47.18
C GLY A 336 62.50 7.05 -45.77
N ALA A 337 63.02 6.05 -45.03
CA ALA A 337 63.12 5.99 -43.59
C ALA A 337 64.44 6.70 -43.12
N PRO A 338 64.82 6.82 -41.85
CA PRO A 338 64.14 6.61 -40.56
C PRO A 338 64.42 7.76 -39.58
N ALA A 339 63.70 7.81 -38.47
CA ALA A 339 64.25 7.95 -37.12
C ALA A 339 63.08 7.84 -36.08
#